data_c098378734845868bb8d006bc7a720ae
#
_entry.id   c098378734845868bb8d006bc7a720ae
#
_cell.length_a   1.000
_cell.length_b   1.000
_cell.length_c   1.000
_cell.angle_alpha   90.00
_cell.angle_beta   90.00
_cell.angle_gamma   90.00
#
_symmetry.space_group_name_H-M   'P 1'
#
loop_
_entity.id
_entity.type
_entity.pdbx_description
1 polymer ?
#
loop_
_entity_poly.entity_id
_entity_poly.type
_entity_poly.pdbx_seq_one_letter_code
_entity_poly.pdbx_strand_id
1 'polypeptide(L)'
;THKDFSALGGGEFFARVTHRVLRGVIPRDAIEEVAILMGGFFEDKTKQAIAKYEEEANPDSQLSKEKFSDDLALTSMARLWDIGRSEPIKVGKASPTEGTLPGAIYFILKYANKEDGLKKALQANAMVGGDNASRSIAIGMVLGAYFGVDAIPKEWKETLTQWKYCEDLLDTLPLIKKLKEA
;
A
#
# COMPACT_ATOMS: atom_id res chain seq x y z
N THR A 1 7.32 -14.90 12.01
CA THR A 1 6.25 -14.89 13.02
C THR A 1 5.04 -15.71 12.57
N HIS A 2 4.61 -15.59 11.32
CA HIS A 2 3.53 -16.40 10.76
C HIS A 2 4.11 -17.39 9.74
N LYS A 3 3.60 -18.64 9.75
CA LYS A 3 3.96 -19.68 8.78
C LYS A 3 2.84 -19.93 7.75
N ASP A 4 1.80 -19.11 7.80
CA ASP A 4 0.69 -19.19 6.86
C ASP A 4 1.14 -18.81 5.44
N PHE A 5 0.68 -19.56 4.45
CA PHE A 5 1.03 -19.36 3.04
C PHE A 5 0.68 -17.95 2.54
N SER A 6 -0.50 -17.44 2.87
CA SER A 6 -0.95 -16.14 2.41
C SER A 6 -0.15 -15.00 3.04
N ALA A 7 0.23 -15.13 4.32
CA ALA A 7 1.04 -14.15 5.02
C ALA A 7 2.48 -14.08 4.48
N LEU A 8 3.11 -15.23 4.28
CA LEU A 8 4.46 -15.30 3.69
C LEU A 8 4.46 -14.80 2.23
N GLY A 9 3.50 -15.28 1.45
CA GLY A 9 3.34 -14.87 0.06
C GLY A 9 3.00 -13.39 -0.09
N GLY A 10 2.21 -12.80 0.83
CA GLY A 10 1.93 -11.37 0.84
C GLY A 10 3.20 -10.53 1.05
N GLY A 11 4.07 -10.95 1.96
CA GLY A 11 5.40 -10.34 2.13
C GLY A 11 6.26 -10.46 0.89
N GLU A 12 6.32 -11.65 0.29
CA GLU A 12 7.05 -11.89 -0.95
C GLU A 12 6.49 -11.06 -2.12
N PHE A 13 5.16 -10.97 -2.24
CA PHE A 13 4.50 -10.19 -3.27
C PHE A 13 4.98 -8.73 -3.25
N PHE A 14 4.87 -8.04 -2.13
CA PHE A 14 5.29 -6.64 -2.03
C PHE A 14 6.80 -6.46 -2.14
N ALA A 15 7.61 -7.40 -1.67
CA ALA A 15 9.06 -7.36 -1.88
C ALA A 15 9.43 -7.44 -3.36
N ARG A 16 8.77 -8.31 -4.13
CA ARG A 16 8.96 -8.44 -5.59
C ARG A 16 8.48 -7.21 -6.33
N VAL A 17 7.32 -6.64 -5.97
CA VAL A 17 6.80 -5.39 -6.53
C VAL A 17 7.79 -4.26 -6.28
N THR A 18 8.21 -4.06 -5.02
CA THR A 18 9.18 -3.03 -4.65
C THR A 18 10.49 -3.15 -5.42
N HIS A 19 11.01 -4.36 -5.57
CA HIS A 19 12.22 -4.60 -6.36
C HIS A 19 12.08 -4.19 -7.83
N ARG A 20 10.91 -4.41 -8.45
CA ARG A 20 10.66 -3.94 -9.82
C ARG A 20 10.56 -2.42 -9.90
N VAL A 21 9.87 -1.82 -8.95
CA VAL A 21 9.74 -0.35 -8.86
C VAL A 21 11.10 0.32 -8.71
N LEU A 22 11.99 -0.22 -7.88
CA LEU A 22 13.38 0.25 -7.75
C LEU A 22 14.18 0.14 -9.05
N ARG A 23 13.74 -0.69 -9.99
CA ARG A 23 14.33 -0.84 -11.33
C ARG A 23 13.65 0.02 -12.40
N GLY A 24 12.76 0.91 -11.98
CA GLY A 24 12.11 1.87 -12.89
C GLY A 24 10.77 1.40 -13.47
N VAL A 25 10.25 0.24 -13.05
CA VAL A 25 8.91 -0.19 -13.44
C VAL A 25 7.87 0.61 -12.65
N ILE A 26 6.84 1.14 -13.32
CA ILE A 26 5.79 1.87 -12.62
C ILE A 26 4.99 0.94 -11.70
N PRO A 27 4.45 1.44 -10.57
CA PRO A 27 3.82 0.60 -9.57
C PRO A 27 2.69 -0.30 -10.10
N ARG A 28 1.86 0.18 -11.02
CA ARG A 28 0.78 -0.61 -11.62
C ARG A 28 1.32 -1.83 -12.36
N ASP A 29 2.25 -1.62 -13.26
CA ASP A 29 2.82 -2.70 -14.08
C ASP A 29 3.57 -3.70 -13.20
N ALA A 30 4.34 -3.22 -12.23
CA ALA A 30 5.04 -4.06 -11.27
C ALA A 30 4.07 -4.96 -10.47
N ILE A 31 2.92 -4.43 -10.05
CA ILE A 31 1.88 -5.17 -9.33
C ILE A 31 1.27 -6.25 -10.24
N GLU A 32 0.89 -5.89 -11.46
CA GLU A 32 0.28 -6.81 -12.42
C GLU A 32 1.24 -7.95 -12.81
N GLU A 33 2.50 -7.63 -13.11
CA GLU A 33 3.53 -8.62 -13.42
C GLU A 33 3.77 -9.62 -12.29
N VAL A 34 3.87 -9.11 -11.05
CA VAL A 34 4.09 -9.98 -9.89
C VAL A 34 2.85 -10.81 -9.59
N ALA A 35 1.65 -10.26 -9.77
CA ALA A 35 0.40 -10.98 -9.60
C ALA A 35 0.30 -12.17 -10.56
N ILE A 36 0.60 -11.95 -11.84
CA ILE A 36 0.64 -13.02 -12.85
C ILE A 36 1.71 -14.07 -12.50
N LEU A 37 2.91 -13.62 -12.09
CA LEU A 37 4.00 -14.52 -11.73
C LEU A 37 3.66 -15.45 -10.55
N MET A 38 2.97 -14.90 -9.54
CA MET A 38 2.62 -15.66 -8.33
C MET A 38 1.29 -16.42 -8.50
N GLY A 39 0.43 -15.99 -9.43
CA GLY A 39 -0.81 -16.67 -9.82
C GLY A 39 -1.87 -16.76 -8.72
N GLY A 40 -2.92 -17.53 -9.00
CA GLY A 40 -3.95 -17.94 -8.06
C GLY A 40 -4.47 -16.80 -7.14
N PHE A 41 -4.30 -16.97 -5.83
CA PHE A 41 -4.75 -16.04 -4.82
C PHE A 41 -4.25 -14.59 -5.07
N PHE A 42 -2.98 -14.41 -5.43
CA PHE A 42 -2.39 -13.08 -5.61
C PHE A 42 -2.93 -12.38 -6.86
N GLU A 43 -3.12 -13.12 -7.93
CA GLU A 43 -3.72 -12.62 -9.16
C GLU A 43 -5.18 -12.21 -8.93
N ASP A 44 -5.97 -13.05 -8.25
CA ASP A 44 -7.37 -12.76 -7.95
C ASP A 44 -7.53 -11.52 -7.06
N LYS A 45 -6.73 -11.39 -6.01
CA LYS A 45 -6.76 -10.23 -5.11
C LYS A 45 -6.30 -8.94 -5.78
N THR A 46 -5.33 -9.04 -6.68
CA THR A 46 -4.90 -7.90 -7.50
C THR A 46 -6.01 -7.45 -8.45
N LYS A 47 -6.67 -8.38 -9.14
CA LYS A 47 -7.82 -8.06 -10.00
C LYS A 47 -8.95 -7.37 -9.23
N GLN A 48 -9.24 -7.83 -8.00
CA GLN A 48 -10.23 -7.18 -7.14
C GLN A 48 -9.84 -5.73 -6.79
N ALA A 49 -8.58 -5.49 -6.46
CA ALA A 49 -8.09 -4.14 -6.14
C ALA A 49 -8.12 -3.21 -7.35
N ILE A 50 -7.70 -3.70 -8.51
CA ILE A 50 -7.73 -2.95 -9.76
C ILE A 50 -9.17 -2.60 -10.15
N ALA A 51 -10.09 -3.57 -10.08
CA ALA A 51 -11.50 -3.33 -10.40
C ALA A 51 -12.12 -2.25 -9.49
N LYS A 52 -11.79 -2.25 -8.20
CA LYS A 52 -12.24 -1.21 -7.27
C LYS A 52 -11.66 0.17 -7.59
N TYR A 53 -10.38 0.22 -7.91
CA TYR A 53 -9.73 1.46 -8.33
C TYR A 53 -10.35 2.02 -9.61
N GLU A 54 -10.61 1.18 -10.60
CA GLU A 54 -11.21 1.58 -11.89
C GLU A 54 -12.68 1.95 -11.75
N GLU A 55 -13.45 1.25 -10.90
CA GLU A 55 -14.82 1.61 -10.57
C GLU A 55 -14.89 3.02 -9.96
N GLU A 56 -13.99 3.35 -9.02
CA GLU A 56 -13.95 4.69 -8.43
C GLU A 56 -13.52 5.75 -9.44
N ALA A 57 -12.61 5.43 -10.35
CA ALA A 57 -12.17 6.35 -11.39
C ALA A 57 -13.22 6.61 -12.46
N ASN A 58 -14.24 5.76 -12.57
CA ASN A 58 -15.35 5.95 -13.52
C ASN A 58 -16.32 7.01 -12.99
N PRO A 59 -16.49 8.17 -13.69
CA PRO A 59 -17.38 9.26 -13.24
C PRO A 59 -18.84 8.86 -13.08
N ASP A 60 -19.27 7.82 -13.79
CA ASP A 60 -20.65 7.34 -13.78
C ASP A 60 -20.93 6.34 -12.67
N SER A 61 -19.91 5.81 -12.02
CA SER A 61 -20.08 4.85 -10.94
C SER A 61 -20.65 5.52 -9.69
N GLN A 62 -21.40 4.75 -8.90
CA GLN A 62 -21.89 5.23 -7.61
C GLN A 62 -20.73 5.49 -6.65
N LEU A 63 -19.67 4.68 -6.71
CA LEU A 63 -18.50 4.78 -5.84
C LEU A 63 -17.78 6.12 -6.03
N SER A 64 -17.65 6.61 -7.27
CA SER A 64 -17.02 7.90 -7.56
C SER A 64 -17.80 9.10 -7.07
N LYS A 65 -19.13 8.97 -6.92
CA LYS A 65 -20.03 10.02 -6.46
C LYS A 65 -20.11 10.13 -4.93
N GLU A 66 -19.59 9.16 -4.22
CA GLU A 66 -19.65 9.13 -2.76
C GLU A 66 -18.57 10.00 -2.13
N LYS A 67 -18.96 10.69 -1.04
CA LYS A 67 -18.09 11.67 -0.36
C LYS A 67 -16.83 11.06 0.27
N PHE A 68 -16.86 9.77 0.61
CA PHE A 68 -15.79 9.03 1.27
C PHE A 68 -15.37 7.82 0.43
N SER A 69 -14.95 8.06 -0.80
CA SER A 69 -14.62 7.01 -1.75
C SER A 69 -13.54 6.03 -1.28
N ASP A 70 -12.51 6.53 -0.57
CA ASP A 70 -11.46 5.67 0.00
C ASP A 70 -12.04 4.67 1.00
N ASP A 71 -12.93 5.14 1.84
CA ASP A 71 -13.65 4.32 2.79
C ASP A 71 -14.57 3.32 2.10
N LEU A 72 -15.32 3.76 1.09
CA LEU A 72 -16.25 2.90 0.36
C LEU A 72 -15.56 1.80 -0.40
N ALA A 73 -14.45 2.10 -1.08
CA ALA A 73 -13.68 1.11 -1.81
C ALA A 73 -13.17 -0.02 -0.90
N LEU A 74 -12.89 0.32 0.35
CA LEU A 74 -12.43 -0.61 1.38
C LEU A 74 -13.52 -1.04 2.35
N THR A 75 -14.76 -0.55 2.16
CA THR A 75 -15.88 -0.65 3.11
C THR A 75 -15.62 0.07 4.43
N SER A 76 -16.19 1.25 4.60
CA SER A 76 -15.94 2.15 5.72
C SER A 76 -16.29 1.57 7.10
N MET A 77 -15.30 1.46 7.98
CA MET A 77 -15.54 1.19 9.40
C MET A 77 -16.25 2.36 10.07
N ALA A 78 -15.92 3.60 9.72
CA ALA A 78 -16.54 4.78 10.28
C ALA A 78 -18.05 4.79 10.04
N ARG A 79 -18.49 4.51 8.81
CA ARG A 79 -19.93 4.42 8.50
C ARG A 79 -20.64 3.30 9.27
N LEU A 80 -19.97 2.17 9.48
CA LEU A 80 -20.54 1.07 10.28
C LEU A 80 -20.64 1.42 11.76
N TRP A 81 -19.68 2.19 12.26
CA TRP A 81 -19.73 2.71 13.63
C TRP A 81 -20.89 3.68 13.82
N ASP A 82 -21.08 4.61 12.89
CA ASP A 82 -22.18 5.59 12.91
C ASP A 82 -23.55 4.92 12.94
N ILE A 83 -23.70 3.74 12.34
CA ILE A 83 -24.95 2.97 12.35
C ILE A 83 -24.94 1.85 13.41
N GLY A 84 -23.99 1.84 14.34
CA GLY A 84 -23.90 0.88 15.45
C GLY A 84 -23.55 -0.55 15.05
N ARG A 85 -22.95 -0.76 13.90
CA ARG A 85 -22.49 -2.08 13.44
C ARG A 85 -20.99 -2.25 13.66
N SER A 86 -20.60 -3.36 14.27
CA SER A 86 -19.21 -3.76 14.49
C SER A 86 -18.79 -4.97 13.65
N GLU A 87 -19.52 -5.25 12.58
CA GLU A 87 -19.22 -6.42 11.75
C GLU A 87 -17.89 -6.28 11.00
N PRO A 88 -17.11 -7.37 10.89
CA PRO A 88 -15.87 -7.36 10.12
C PRO A 88 -16.15 -6.99 8.67
N ILE A 89 -15.39 -6.06 8.16
CA ILE A 89 -15.55 -5.62 6.81
C ILE A 89 -14.85 -6.57 5.86
N LYS A 90 -15.57 -7.00 4.85
CA LYS A 90 -15.14 -8.07 3.94
C LYS A 90 -14.01 -7.71 2.99
N VAL A 91 -13.62 -6.43 2.86
CA VAL A 91 -12.61 -6.03 1.88
C VAL A 91 -11.68 -4.97 2.45
N GLY A 92 -10.40 -5.25 2.46
CA GLY A 92 -9.32 -4.28 2.62
C GLY A 92 -8.99 -3.80 4.03
N LYS A 93 -9.89 -3.94 5.01
CA LYS A 93 -9.66 -3.43 6.37
C LYS A 93 -9.24 -4.47 7.39
N ALA A 94 -9.53 -5.74 7.15
CA ALA A 94 -9.21 -6.82 8.08
C ALA A 94 -7.71 -7.18 8.04
N SER A 95 -7.19 -7.68 9.16
CA SER A 95 -5.79 -8.11 9.28
C SER A 95 -5.37 -9.28 8.38
N PRO A 96 -6.25 -10.26 8.05
CA PRO A 96 -5.87 -11.31 7.11
C PRO A 96 -5.42 -10.77 5.76
N THR A 97 -4.49 -11.47 5.12
CA THR A 97 -3.91 -11.08 3.82
C THR A 97 -4.98 -10.89 2.73
N GLU A 98 -6.08 -11.63 2.81
CA GLU A 98 -7.26 -11.49 1.93
C GLU A 98 -7.84 -10.08 1.92
N GLY A 99 -7.69 -9.35 3.01
CA GLY A 99 -8.14 -7.96 3.16
C GLY A 99 -7.02 -6.94 3.00
N THR A 100 -5.88 -7.14 3.68
CA THR A 100 -4.79 -6.16 3.69
C THR A 100 -4.11 -6.02 2.33
N LEU A 101 -3.94 -7.12 1.59
CA LEU A 101 -3.26 -7.11 0.29
C LEU A 101 -4.03 -6.28 -0.76
N PRO A 102 -5.32 -6.54 -1.05
CA PRO A 102 -6.05 -5.71 -2.02
C PRO A 102 -6.21 -4.27 -1.54
N GLY A 103 -6.33 -4.03 -0.24
CA GLY A 103 -6.39 -2.67 0.32
C GLY A 103 -5.11 -1.89 0.10
N ALA A 104 -3.95 -2.50 0.32
CA ALA A 104 -2.66 -1.86 0.05
C ALA A 104 -2.47 -1.58 -1.46
N ILE A 105 -2.79 -2.55 -2.32
CA ILE A 105 -2.73 -2.37 -3.78
C ILE A 105 -3.62 -1.21 -4.23
N TYR A 106 -4.86 -1.13 -3.74
CA TYR A 106 -5.77 -0.05 -4.07
C TYR A 106 -5.16 1.33 -3.75
N PHE A 107 -4.59 1.53 -2.54
CA PHE A 107 -3.95 2.80 -2.19
C PHE A 107 -2.72 3.10 -3.05
N ILE A 108 -1.90 2.10 -3.35
CA ILE A 108 -0.74 2.28 -4.22
C ILE A 108 -1.20 2.79 -5.60
N LEU A 109 -2.18 2.14 -6.22
CA LEU A 109 -2.71 2.53 -7.52
C LEU A 109 -3.32 3.94 -7.50
N LYS A 110 -4.10 4.25 -6.46
CA LYS A 110 -4.80 5.52 -6.33
C LYS A 110 -3.86 6.71 -6.19
N TYR A 111 -2.71 6.52 -5.56
CA TYR A 111 -1.82 7.61 -5.19
C TYR A 111 -0.49 7.63 -5.95
N ALA A 112 -0.13 6.61 -6.73
CA ALA A 112 1.13 6.56 -7.49
C ALA A 112 1.31 7.72 -8.49
N ASN A 113 0.21 8.26 -9.02
CA ASN A 113 0.23 9.35 -10.00
C ASN A 113 -0.18 10.71 -9.41
N LYS A 114 -0.19 10.84 -8.07
CA LYS A 114 -0.58 12.10 -7.41
C LYS A 114 0.62 12.82 -6.83
N GLU A 115 0.59 14.14 -6.91
CA GLU A 115 1.49 14.99 -6.15
C GLU A 115 1.37 14.68 -4.65
N ASP A 116 2.50 14.58 -3.96
CA ASP A 116 2.58 14.10 -2.55
C ASP A 116 1.96 12.70 -2.35
N GLY A 117 2.00 11.86 -3.37
CA GLY A 117 1.29 10.58 -3.39
C GLY A 117 1.62 9.68 -2.21
N LEU A 118 2.89 9.58 -1.80
CA LEU A 118 3.29 8.82 -0.62
C LEU A 118 2.61 9.34 0.66
N LYS A 119 2.71 10.65 0.91
CA LYS A 119 2.10 11.29 2.09
C LYS A 119 0.60 11.09 2.11
N LYS A 120 -0.06 11.42 1.00
CA LYS A 120 -1.52 11.32 0.86
C LYS A 120 -2.03 9.89 1.02
N ALA A 121 -1.31 8.90 0.45
CA ALA A 121 -1.67 7.49 0.58
C ALA A 121 -1.63 7.02 2.04
N LEU A 122 -0.57 7.35 2.76
CA LEU A 122 -0.41 6.96 4.16
C LEU A 122 -1.43 7.65 5.08
N GLN A 123 -1.72 8.93 4.84
CA GLN A 123 -2.75 9.66 5.57
C GLN A 123 -4.15 9.08 5.31
N ALA A 124 -4.52 8.86 4.06
CA ALA A 124 -5.80 8.27 3.71
C ALA A 124 -5.94 6.85 4.29
N ASN A 125 -4.90 6.04 4.21
CA ASN A 125 -4.88 4.71 4.82
C ASN A 125 -5.09 4.76 6.35
N ALA A 126 -4.47 5.72 7.03
CA ALA A 126 -4.67 5.90 8.47
C ALA A 126 -6.12 6.25 8.81
N MET A 127 -6.73 7.18 8.05
CA MET A 127 -8.11 7.63 8.26
C MET A 127 -9.15 6.54 8.00
N VAL A 128 -8.89 5.63 7.07
CA VAL A 128 -9.78 4.49 6.78
C VAL A 128 -9.86 3.52 7.96
N GLY A 129 -8.83 3.44 8.80
CA GLY A 129 -8.82 2.54 9.96
C GLY A 129 -8.59 1.07 9.60
N GLY A 130 -9.11 0.18 10.45
CA GLY A 130 -8.81 -1.26 10.37
C GLY A 130 -7.34 -1.55 10.60
N ASP A 131 -6.78 -2.57 9.95
CA ASP A 131 -5.34 -2.86 10.02
C ASP A 131 -4.53 -1.92 9.10
N ASN A 132 -4.57 -0.65 9.44
CA ASN A 132 -3.85 0.37 8.70
C ASN A 132 -2.32 0.25 8.85
N ALA A 133 -1.85 -0.32 9.95
CA ALA A 133 -0.42 -0.51 10.20
C ALA A 133 0.19 -1.48 9.16
N SER A 134 -0.41 -2.66 9.00
CA SER A 134 0.07 -3.65 8.02
C SER A 134 0.01 -3.11 6.58
N ARG A 135 -1.09 -2.43 6.22
CA ARG A 135 -1.17 -1.80 4.89
C ARG A 135 -0.13 -0.70 4.69
N SER A 136 0.16 0.10 5.74
CA SER A 136 1.17 1.17 5.66
C SER A 136 2.56 0.66 5.31
N ILE A 137 2.93 -0.54 5.79
CA ILE A 137 4.22 -1.15 5.45
C ILE A 137 4.30 -1.37 3.92
N ALA A 138 3.30 -2.01 3.34
CA ALA A 138 3.27 -2.29 1.90
C ALA A 138 3.19 -1.02 1.05
N ILE A 139 2.32 -0.07 1.42
CA ILE A 139 2.17 1.22 0.74
C ILE A 139 3.48 2.00 0.81
N GLY A 140 4.08 2.09 2.01
CA GLY A 140 5.35 2.80 2.23
C GLY A 140 6.52 2.19 1.47
N MET A 141 6.62 0.85 1.42
CA MET A 141 7.66 0.16 0.64
C MET A 141 7.56 0.48 -0.85
N VAL A 142 6.39 0.33 -1.45
CA VAL A 142 6.22 0.48 -2.91
C VAL A 142 6.26 1.95 -3.32
N LEU A 143 5.49 2.83 -2.67
CA LEU A 143 5.48 4.25 -3.01
C LEU A 143 6.77 4.96 -2.56
N GLY A 144 7.40 4.53 -1.47
CA GLY A 144 8.71 5.01 -1.07
C GLY A 144 9.80 4.66 -2.10
N ALA A 145 9.77 3.44 -2.64
CA ALA A 145 10.66 3.04 -3.74
C ALA A 145 10.39 3.84 -5.03
N TYR A 146 9.13 4.19 -5.28
CA TYR A 146 8.73 4.92 -6.49
C TYR A 146 9.08 6.41 -6.43
N PHE A 147 8.76 7.07 -5.33
CA PHE A 147 8.95 8.52 -5.17
C PHE A 147 10.32 8.91 -4.60
N GLY A 148 11.01 7.96 -3.96
CA GLY A 148 12.30 8.21 -3.30
C GLY A 148 12.17 8.83 -1.90
N VAL A 149 13.32 8.98 -1.24
CA VAL A 149 13.41 9.44 0.17
C VAL A 149 12.98 10.90 0.37
N ASP A 150 13.08 11.71 -0.68
CA ASP A 150 12.71 13.13 -0.62
C ASP A 150 11.20 13.34 -0.57
N ALA A 151 10.40 12.34 -1.00
CA ALA A 151 8.96 12.37 -0.88
C ALA A 151 8.46 12.14 0.56
N ILE A 152 9.32 11.71 1.48
CA ILE A 152 8.97 11.57 2.89
C ILE A 152 8.97 12.96 3.53
N PRO A 153 7.85 13.41 4.13
CA PRO A 153 7.78 14.73 4.76
C PRO A 153 8.89 14.94 5.79
N LYS A 154 9.48 16.12 5.76
CA LYS A 154 10.58 16.47 6.67
C LYS A 154 10.17 16.32 8.13
N GLU A 155 8.98 16.79 8.48
CA GLU A 155 8.43 16.68 9.82
C GLU A 155 8.28 15.22 10.30
N TRP A 156 8.04 14.26 9.39
CA TRP A 156 7.99 12.85 9.76
C TRP A 156 9.38 12.28 10.06
N LYS A 157 10.38 12.68 9.28
CA LYS A 157 11.77 12.29 9.53
C LYS A 157 12.29 12.84 10.87
N GLU A 158 11.95 14.09 11.18
CA GLU A 158 12.39 14.76 12.42
C GLU A 158 11.70 14.24 13.68
N THR A 159 10.45 13.79 13.56
CA THR A 159 9.67 13.26 14.70
C THR A 159 9.84 11.77 14.94
N LEU A 160 10.30 11.01 13.95
CA LEU A 160 10.54 9.58 14.09
C LEU A 160 11.82 9.31 14.88
N THR A 161 11.69 8.88 16.13
CA THR A 161 12.80 8.68 17.06
C THR A 161 13.93 7.77 16.54
N GLN A 162 13.59 6.84 15.66
CA GLN A 162 14.55 5.88 15.09
C GLN A 162 15.01 6.24 13.67
N TRP A 163 14.61 7.40 13.14
CA TRP A 163 14.98 7.79 11.76
C TRP A 163 16.50 7.74 11.55
N LYS A 164 17.24 8.46 12.39
CA LYS A 164 18.70 8.52 12.28
C LYS A 164 19.36 7.14 12.40
N TYR A 165 18.87 6.32 13.32
CA TYR A 165 19.39 4.95 13.48
C TYR A 165 19.13 4.10 12.21
N CYS A 166 17.96 4.22 11.58
CA CYS A 166 17.65 3.54 10.33
C CYS A 166 18.54 4.01 9.17
N GLU A 167 18.81 5.32 9.08
CA GLU A 167 19.74 5.86 8.07
C GLU A 167 21.15 5.30 8.27
N ASP A 168 21.65 5.32 9.51
CA ASP A 168 22.98 4.81 9.82
C ASP A 168 23.10 3.31 9.50
N LEU A 169 22.07 2.52 9.78
CA LEU A 169 22.03 1.11 9.39
C LEU A 169 22.01 0.93 7.87
N LEU A 170 21.20 1.72 7.16
CA LEU A 170 21.15 1.66 5.70
C LEU A 170 22.54 1.91 5.08
N ASP A 171 23.26 2.86 5.62
CA ASP A 171 24.61 3.22 5.19
C ASP A 171 25.65 2.11 5.43
N THR A 172 25.33 1.13 6.27
CA THR A 172 26.22 -0.05 6.44
C THR A 172 26.13 -1.06 5.31
N LEU A 173 25.05 -1.01 4.51
CA LEU A 173 24.82 -1.96 3.42
C LEU A 173 25.87 -1.80 2.31
N PRO A 174 26.51 -2.90 1.85
CA PRO A 174 27.57 -2.82 0.83
C PRO A 174 27.13 -2.15 -0.48
N LEU A 175 25.87 -2.36 -0.88
CA LEU A 175 25.31 -1.73 -2.08
C LEU A 175 25.21 -0.21 -1.92
N ILE A 176 24.73 0.25 -0.78
CA ILE A 176 24.58 1.69 -0.49
C ILE A 176 25.94 2.37 -0.41
N LYS A 177 26.92 1.74 0.23
CA LYS A 177 28.31 2.25 0.24
C LYS A 177 28.85 2.45 -1.17
N LYS A 178 28.72 1.44 -2.03
CA LYS A 178 29.15 1.54 -3.43
C LYS A 178 28.47 2.65 -4.21
N LEU A 179 27.18 2.87 -3.97
CA LEU A 179 26.40 3.95 -4.64
C LEU A 179 26.82 5.35 -4.16
N LYS A 180 27.29 5.49 -2.93
CA LYS A 180 27.78 6.78 -2.38
C LYS A 180 29.21 7.11 -2.80
N GLU A 181 29.99 6.10 -3.16
CA GLU A 181 31.38 6.23 -3.62
C GLU A 181 31.50 6.45 -5.14
N ALA A 182 30.41 6.28 -5.90
CA ALA A 182 30.35 6.44 -7.35
C ALA A 182 29.92 7.85 -7.76
#